data_b8e9151f4c4720b17c51ad63000247d6
#
_entry.id   b8e9151f4c4720b17c51ad63000247d6
#
_cell.length_a   1.000
_cell.length_b   1.000
_cell.length_c   1.000
_cell.angle_alpha   90.00
_cell.angle_beta   90.00
_cell.angle_gamma   90.00
#
_symmetry.space_group_name_H-M   'P 1'
#
loop_
_entity.id
_entity.type
_entity.pdbx_description
1 polymer ?
#
loop_
_entity_poly.entity_id
_entity_poly.type
_entity_poly.pdbx_seq_one_letter_code
_entity_poly.pdbx_strand_id
1 'polypeptide(L)'
;PAQTKQAATPHPLDAVTGGAFSAPTSGERAARVREWLTTDPGLEQMTEVFKELSQRDRGAAKALKDKLDEHKRQKAQEHVAAEWAQKAEQLLGQSRLNLADALAWQRDAARAGAPLSREPLAGLKQALAERTKAIEDLQHRVQVEREAAVLLAQRIEVLSTKSWRDAQQQLESIRGDVAQWQQQSQSLSADAQWASVEAKFPPMLESSRTQLQIVWEAFEAALALAVAADADGSAPLPAVPVWADELRLARGEPAAAQAEQDAQKSLAAQERRARAQAEMERALAVLEKELAEGHGKATPKAAADVRQLLKSQGRLIGPELDAKAHAVLAQAGELEDWQRWRADQLREELAKKAEALLVPPEGQRIGSRKMQETLRALREQWKTTDQGGQANHALWKR
;
A
#
# COMPACT_ATOMS: atom_id res chain seq x y z
N PRO A 1 -90.95 -11.33 -6.23
CA PRO A 1 -90.18 -10.77 -7.30
C PRO A 1 -88.72 -11.01 -7.06
N ALA A 2 -88.14 -11.98 -7.85
CA ALA A 2 -86.73 -12.31 -7.81
C ALA A 2 -85.92 -11.15 -8.38
N GLN A 3 -85.06 -10.56 -7.57
CA GLN A 3 -84.06 -9.62 -8.06
C GLN A 3 -83.04 -10.41 -8.86
N THR A 4 -83.10 -10.29 -10.18
CA THR A 4 -82.05 -10.72 -11.11
C THR A 4 -80.77 -9.97 -10.77
N LYS A 5 -79.80 -10.68 -10.19
CA LYS A 5 -78.42 -10.20 -10.11
C LYS A 5 -77.96 -9.99 -11.55
N GLN A 6 -77.83 -8.71 -11.93
CA GLN A 6 -77.11 -8.33 -13.14
C GLN A 6 -75.73 -8.99 -13.08
N ALA A 7 -75.42 -9.84 -14.05
CA ALA A 7 -74.11 -10.37 -14.24
C ALA A 7 -73.15 -9.19 -14.50
N ALA A 8 -72.31 -8.89 -13.54
CA ALA A 8 -71.27 -7.87 -13.68
C ALA A 8 -70.38 -8.25 -14.89
N THR A 9 -70.23 -7.33 -15.83
CA THR A 9 -69.33 -7.50 -16.96
C THR A 9 -67.94 -7.90 -16.43
N PRO A 10 -67.34 -9.01 -16.91
CA PRO A 10 -66.07 -9.47 -16.43
C PRO A 10 -65.01 -8.37 -16.61
N HIS A 11 -64.22 -8.13 -15.59
CA HIS A 11 -63.13 -7.11 -15.68
C HIS A 11 -62.15 -7.52 -16.75
N PRO A 12 -61.64 -6.60 -17.58
CA PRO A 12 -60.68 -6.94 -18.65
C PRO A 12 -59.46 -7.73 -18.16
N LEU A 13 -58.98 -7.46 -16.95
CA LEU A 13 -57.85 -8.11 -16.32
C LEU A 13 -58.16 -9.49 -15.69
N ASP A 14 -59.45 -9.90 -15.65
CA ASP A 14 -59.82 -11.25 -15.18
C ASP A 14 -59.29 -12.37 -16.10
N ALA A 15 -59.24 -12.10 -17.39
CA ALA A 15 -58.66 -13.05 -18.35
C ALA A 15 -57.14 -13.29 -18.09
N VAL A 16 -56.44 -12.28 -17.62
CA VAL A 16 -55.00 -12.34 -17.34
C VAL A 16 -54.75 -12.94 -15.96
N THR A 17 -55.58 -12.60 -14.96
CA THR A 17 -55.36 -12.93 -13.55
C THR A 17 -56.12 -14.18 -13.09
N GLY A 18 -56.81 -14.89 -14.01
CA GLY A 18 -57.62 -16.07 -13.66
C GLY A 18 -58.80 -15.73 -12.75
N GLY A 19 -59.40 -14.54 -12.91
CA GLY A 19 -60.61 -14.15 -12.20
C GLY A 19 -60.36 -13.46 -10.86
N ALA A 20 -59.23 -12.84 -10.65
CA ALA A 20 -58.90 -12.14 -9.38
C ALA A 20 -59.81 -10.94 -9.11
N PHE A 21 -60.45 -10.32 -10.12
CA PHE A 21 -61.34 -9.19 -9.97
C PHE A 21 -62.81 -9.58 -9.76
N SER A 22 -63.21 -10.77 -10.27
CA SER A 22 -64.56 -11.27 -10.19
C SER A 22 -64.81 -12.23 -9.03
N ALA A 23 -63.76 -12.67 -8.33
CA ALA A 23 -63.89 -13.57 -7.18
C ALA A 23 -64.70 -12.87 -6.05
N PRO A 24 -65.62 -13.60 -5.38
CA PRO A 24 -66.59 -13.02 -4.48
C PRO A 24 -66.01 -12.50 -3.17
N THR A 25 -64.96 -13.11 -2.66
CA THR A 25 -64.33 -12.74 -1.38
C THR A 25 -62.93 -12.23 -1.55
N SER A 26 -62.48 -11.35 -0.61
CA SER A 26 -61.09 -10.87 -0.59
C SER A 26 -60.05 -11.99 -0.49
N GLY A 27 -60.37 -13.01 0.27
CA GLY A 27 -59.51 -14.20 0.37
C GLY A 27 -59.35 -14.97 -0.94
N GLU A 28 -60.42 -15.13 -1.70
CA GLU A 28 -60.38 -15.80 -3.01
C GLU A 28 -59.68 -14.92 -4.07
N ARG A 29 -59.87 -13.61 -4.04
CA ARG A 29 -59.11 -12.68 -4.87
C ARG A 29 -57.63 -12.75 -4.58
N ALA A 30 -57.24 -12.75 -3.33
CA ALA A 30 -55.83 -12.93 -2.92
C ALA A 30 -55.26 -14.28 -3.34
N ALA A 31 -56.06 -15.35 -3.28
CA ALA A 31 -55.65 -16.69 -3.75
C ALA A 31 -55.39 -16.70 -5.26
N ARG A 32 -56.27 -16.13 -6.06
CA ARG A 32 -56.13 -15.98 -7.51
C ARG A 32 -54.90 -15.15 -7.90
N VAL A 33 -54.67 -14.05 -7.18
CA VAL A 33 -53.45 -13.25 -7.36
C VAL A 33 -52.20 -14.04 -7.09
N ARG A 34 -52.14 -14.84 -6.01
CA ARG A 34 -50.99 -15.69 -5.70
C ARG A 34 -50.77 -16.77 -6.76
N GLU A 35 -51.82 -17.40 -7.22
CA GLU A 35 -51.79 -18.39 -8.29
C GLU A 35 -51.26 -17.76 -9.58
N TRP A 36 -51.76 -16.57 -9.95
CA TRP A 36 -51.25 -15.84 -11.12
C TRP A 36 -49.79 -15.43 -10.97
N LEU A 37 -49.34 -15.02 -9.80
CA LEU A 37 -47.92 -14.68 -9.55
C LEU A 37 -46.99 -15.91 -9.72
N THR A 38 -47.48 -17.14 -9.60
CA THR A 38 -46.68 -18.33 -9.88
C THR A 38 -46.35 -18.52 -11.37
N THR A 39 -47.10 -17.84 -12.25
CA THR A 39 -46.82 -17.83 -13.71
C THR A 39 -45.74 -16.85 -14.12
N ASP A 40 -45.14 -16.15 -13.16
CA ASP A 40 -44.09 -15.14 -13.33
C ASP A 40 -44.48 -14.03 -14.36
N PRO A 41 -45.57 -13.29 -14.11
CA PRO A 41 -46.06 -12.28 -15.03
C PRO A 41 -45.07 -11.11 -15.13
N GLY A 42 -45.04 -10.42 -16.29
CA GLY A 42 -44.19 -9.28 -16.53
C GLY A 42 -44.50 -8.10 -15.60
N LEU A 43 -43.47 -7.26 -15.32
CA LEU A 43 -43.57 -6.13 -14.40
C LEU A 43 -44.68 -5.13 -14.78
N GLU A 44 -44.91 -4.90 -16.08
CA GLU A 44 -45.93 -4.00 -16.58
C GLU A 44 -47.31 -4.55 -16.24
N GLN A 45 -47.54 -5.83 -16.48
CA GLN A 45 -48.80 -6.49 -16.14
C GLN A 45 -49.06 -6.48 -14.62
N MET A 46 -48.03 -6.76 -13.82
CA MET A 46 -48.16 -6.68 -12.36
C MET A 46 -48.48 -5.26 -11.89
N THR A 47 -47.90 -4.25 -12.50
CA THR A 47 -48.16 -2.84 -12.14
C THR A 47 -49.58 -2.42 -12.51
N GLU A 48 -50.07 -2.83 -13.67
CA GLU A 48 -51.44 -2.55 -14.13
C GLU A 48 -52.49 -3.25 -13.24
N VAL A 49 -52.29 -4.56 -12.98
CA VAL A 49 -53.18 -5.31 -12.08
C VAL A 49 -53.13 -4.72 -10.67
N PHE A 50 -51.99 -4.33 -10.17
CA PHE A 50 -51.87 -3.71 -8.84
C PHE A 50 -52.61 -2.35 -8.77
N LYS A 51 -52.52 -1.50 -9.78
CA LYS A 51 -53.19 -0.22 -9.85
C LYS A 51 -54.70 -0.41 -9.75
N GLU A 52 -55.25 -1.31 -10.54
CA GLU A 52 -56.72 -1.55 -10.57
C GLU A 52 -57.23 -2.32 -9.31
N LEU A 53 -56.47 -3.37 -8.89
CA LEU A 53 -56.86 -4.20 -7.74
C LEU A 53 -56.75 -3.43 -6.42
N SER A 54 -55.74 -2.56 -6.24
CA SER A 54 -55.54 -1.78 -5.02
C SER A 54 -56.66 -0.79 -4.74
N GLN A 55 -57.35 -0.31 -5.78
CA GLN A 55 -58.53 0.56 -5.66
C GLN A 55 -59.77 -0.22 -5.19
N ARG A 56 -59.85 -1.52 -5.54
CA ARG A 56 -61.04 -2.38 -5.21
C ARG A 56 -60.82 -3.17 -3.91
N ASP A 57 -59.66 -3.72 -3.73
CA ASP A 57 -59.34 -4.59 -2.60
C ASP A 57 -57.83 -4.53 -2.24
N ARG A 58 -57.49 -3.70 -1.26
CA ARG A 58 -56.12 -3.51 -0.78
C ARG A 58 -55.56 -4.76 -0.14
N GLY A 59 -56.41 -5.62 0.48
CA GLY A 59 -56.00 -6.86 1.11
C GLY A 59 -55.55 -7.89 0.07
N ALA A 60 -56.34 -8.06 -1.01
CA ALA A 60 -55.97 -8.93 -2.10
C ALA A 60 -54.74 -8.45 -2.90
N ALA A 61 -54.53 -7.14 -2.99
CA ALA A 61 -53.42 -6.56 -3.67
C ALA A 61 -52.08 -6.63 -2.89
N LYS A 62 -52.09 -7.06 -1.61
CA LYS A 62 -50.90 -7.08 -0.75
C LYS A 62 -49.79 -7.97 -1.31
N ALA A 63 -50.11 -9.21 -1.72
CA ALA A 63 -49.11 -10.14 -2.27
C ALA A 63 -48.46 -9.58 -3.54
N LEU A 64 -49.24 -8.88 -4.37
CA LEU A 64 -48.75 -8.22 -5.58
C LEU A 64 -47.84 -7.03 -5.26
N LYS A 65 -48.20 -6.25 -4.23
CA LYS A 65 -47.36 -5.16 -3.73
C LYS A 65 -45.98 -5.69 -3.24
N ASP A 66 -46.04 -6.74 -2.43
CA ASP A 66 -44.82 -7.37 -1.90
C ASP A 66 -43.89 -7.82 -3.04
N LYS A 67 -44.47 -8.42 -4.09
CA LYS A 67 -43.75 -8.89 -5.29
C LYS A 67 -43.18 -7.71 -6.10
N LEU A 68 -43.95 -6.66 -6.30
CA LEU A 68 -43.47 -5.44 -6.96
C LEU A 68 -42.36 -4.74 -6.18
N ASP A 69 -42.46 -4.70 -4.86
CA ASP A 69 -41.42 -4.13 -4.00
C ASP A 69 -40.15 -5.02 -3.99
N GLU A 70 -40.30 -6.34 -4.12
CA GLU A 70 -39.19 -7.27 -4.33
C GLU A 70 -38.50 -7.01 -5.68
N HIS A 71 -39.24 -6.89 -6.77
CA HIS A 71 -38.69 -6.57 -8.09
C HIS A 71 -37.97 -5.23 -8.12
N LYS A 72 -38.52 -4.20 -7.47
CA LYS A 72 -37.87 -2.89 -7.35
C LYS A 72 -36.54 -3.00 -6.61
N ARG A 73 -36.52 -3.74 -5.50
CA ARG A 73 -35.28 -3.98 -4.72
C ARG A 73 -34.26 -4.75 -5.53
N GLN A 74 -34.69 -5.81 -6.24
CA GLN A 74 -33.82 -6.59 -7.11
C GLN A 74 -33.24 -5.71 -8.23
N LYS A 75 -34.07 -4.92 -8.91
CA LYS A 75 -33.64 -4.01 -9.97
C LYS A 75 -32.66 -2.94 -9.46
N ALA A 76 -32.90 -2.41 -8.24
CA ALA A 76 -31.99 -1.47 -7.59
C ALA A 76 -30.63 -2.17 -7.26
N GLN A 77 -30.68 -3.41 -6.77
CA GLN A 77 -29.45 -4.18 -6.52
C GLN A 77 -28.69 -4.49 -7.82
N GLU A 78 -29.39 -4.86 -8.89
CA GLU A 78 -28.81 -5.09 -10.21
C GLU A 78 -28.15 -3.82 -10.75
N HIS A 79 -28.78 -2.67 -10.58
CA HIS A 79 -28.20 -1.38 -10.97
C HIS A 79 -26.91 -1.07 -10.18
N VAL A 80 -26.97 -1.22 -8.87
CA VAL A 80 -25.77 -1.04 -8.00
C VAL A 80 -24.67 -2.04 -8.39
N ALA A 81 -25.03 -3.31 -8.63
CA ALA A 81 -24.08 -4.31 -9.07
C ALA A 81 -23.43 -3.93 -10.40
N ALA A 82 -24.20 -3.47 -11.38
CA ALA A 82 -23.69 -3.06 -12.68
C ALA A 82 -22.76 -1.84 -12.58
N GLU A 83 -23.12 -0.84 -11.78
CA GLU A 83 -22.28 0.34 -11.54
C GLU A 83 -20.91 -0.04 -10.95
N TRP A 84 -20.92 -0.88 -9.92
CA TRP A 84 -19.68 -1.31 -9.28
C TRP A 84 -18.88 -2.29 -10.12
N ALA A 85 -19.55 -3.11 -10.95
CA ALA A 85 -18.89 -3.95 -11.95
C ALA A 85 -18.14 -3.11 -12.98
N GLN A 86 -18.78 -2.08 -13.51
CA GLN A 86 -18.14 -1.16 -14.46
C GLN A 86 -16.91 -0.46 -13.86
N LYS A 87 -17.00 -0.02 -12.60
CA LYS A 87 -15.85 0.58 -11.90
C LYS A 87 -14.71 -0.41 -11.74
N ALA A 88 -15.01 -1.68 -11.40
CA ALA A 88 -13.99 -2.73 -11.30
C ALA A 88 -13.33 -3.04 -12.64
N GLU A 89 -14.12 -3.13 -13.71
CA GLU A 89 -13.61 -3.34 -15.07
C GLU A 89 -12.72 -2.19 -15.53
N GLN A 90 -13.08 -0.95 -15.20
CA GLN A 90 -12.24 0.22 -15.47
C GLN A 90 -10.90 0.13 -14.72
N LEU A 91 -10.90 -0.27 -13.45
CA LEU A 91 -9.65 -0.48 -12.69
C LEU A 91 -8.80 -1.60 -13.27
N LEU A 92 -9.43 -2.73 -13.61
CA LEU A 92 -8.74 -3.86 -14.24
C LEU A 92 -8.20 -3.53 -15.64
N GLY A 93 -8.87 -2.66 -16.38
CA GLY A 93 -8.44 -2.19 -17.70
C GLY A 93 -7.31 -1.16 -17.68
N GLN A 94 -6.98 -0.59 -16.53
CA GLN A 94 -5.88 0.37 -16.42
C GLN A 94 -4.53 -0.32 -16.63
N SER A 95 -3.66 0.27 -17.43
CA SER A 95 -2.28 -0.18 -17.59
C SER A 95 -1.49 -0.07 -16.27
N ARG A 96 -1.81 0.93 -15.46
CA ARG A 96 -1.26 1.17 -14.13
C ARG A 96 -2.37 1.14 -13.08
N LEU A 97 -2.40 0.09 -12.28
CA LEU A 97 -3.34 -0.04 -11.17
C LEU A 97 -2.74 0.59 -9.90
N ASN A 98 -3.49 1.49 -9.27
CA ASN A 98 -3.16 1.96 -7.93
C ASN A 98 -3.75 0.99 -6.90
N LEU A 99 -2.90 0.43 -6.03
CA LEU A 99 -3.33 -0.52 -4.98
C LEU A 99 -4.37 0.09 -4.03
N ALA A 100 -4.23 1.38 -3.71
CA ALA A 100 -5.17 2.08 -2.85
C ALA A 100 -6.56 2.17 -3.47
N ASP A 101 -6.65 2.36 -4.79
CA ASP A 101 -7.92 2.44 -5.51
C ASP A 101 -8.62 1.08 -5.56
N ALA A 102 -7.87 -0.02 -5.74
CA ALA A 102 -8.40 -1.38 -5.69
C ALA A 102 -8.98 -1.73 -4.31
N LEU A 103 -8.27 -1.38 -3.24
CA LEU A 103 -8.75 -1.55 -1.86
C LEU A 103 -9.95 -0.65 -1.55
N ALA A 104 -9.95 0.59 -2.03
CA ALA A 104 -11.06 1.52 -1.88
C ALA A 104 -12.31 1.00 -2.58
N TRP A 105 -12.18 0.46 -3.79
CA TRP A 105 -13.29 -0.13 -4.52
C TRP A 105 -14.03 -1.19 -3.70
N GLN A 106 -13.30 -2.15 -3.12
CA GLN A 106 -13.90 -3.21 -2.33
C GLN A 106 -14.65 -2.67 -1.10
N ARG A 107 -14.03 -1.75 -0.38
CA ARG A 107 -14.62 -1.12 0.80
C ARG A 107 -15.86 -0.29 0.46
N ASP A 108 -15.78 0.51 -0.60
CA ASP A 108 -16.84 1.43 -0.96
C ASP A 108 -18.01 0.70 -1.63
N ALA A 109 -17.75 -0.36 -2.41
CA ALA A 109 -18.78 -1.27 -2.92
C ALA A 109 -19.55 -1.96 -1.79
N ALA A 110 -18.84 -2.42 -0.75
CA ALA A 110 -19.47 -3.00 0.43
C ALA A 110 -20.35 -1.98 1.17
N ARG A 111 -19.89 -0.73 1.32
CA ARG A 111 -20.68 0.36 1.92
C ARG A 111 -21.93 0.72 1.11
N ALA A 112 -21.84 0.63 -0.20
CA ALA A 112 -22.97 0.87 -1.10
C ALA A 112 -23.98 -0.30 -1.13
N GLY A 113 -23.71 -1.39 -0.41
CA GLY A 113 -24.57 -2.58 -0.39
C GLY A 113 -24.50 -3.42 -1.66
N ALA A 114 -23.42 -3.29 -2.44
CA ALA A 114 -23.19 -4.13 -3.63
C ALA A 114 -23.04 -5.62 -3.25
N PRO A 115 -23.64 -6.55 -4.01
CA PRO A 115 -23.59 -7.98 -3.71
C PRO A 115 -22.24 -8.60 -4.11
N LEU A 116 -21.19 -8.35 -3.34
CA LEU A 116 -19.80 -8.78 -3.62
C LEU A 116 -19.58 -10.29 -3.61
N SER A 117 -20.55 -11.06 -3.11
CA SER A 117 -20.53 -12.54 -3.11
C SER A 117 -21.20 -13.17 -4.31
N ARG A 118 -21.82 -12.37 -5.19
CA ARG A 118 -22.53 -12.84 -6.39
C ARG A 118 -21.84 -12.37 -7.65
N GLU A 119 -21.98 -13.14 -8.72
CA GLU A 119 -21.52 -12.73 -10.03
C GLU A 119 -22.31 -11.51 -10.57
N PRO A 120 -21.70 -10.60 -11.32
CA PRO A 120 -20.29 -10.58 -11.77
C PRO A 120 -19.29 -10.03 -10.74
N LEU A 121 -19.76 -9.46 -9.64
CA LEU A 121 -18.90 -8.77 -8.66
C LEU A 121 -17.95 -9.72 -7.92
N ALA A 122 -18.35 -10.97 -7.67
CA ALA A 122 -17.48 -11.95 -7.02
C ALA A 122 -16.23 -12.23 -7.87
N GLY A 123 -16.41 -12.46 -9.16
CA GLY A 123 -15.30 -12.68 -10.10
C GLY A 123 -14.41 -11.43 -10.27
N LEU A 124 -15.01 -10.25 -10.35
CA LEU A 124 -14.27 -9.00 -10.46
C LEU A 124 -13.48 -8.67 -9.19
N LYS A 125 -14.06 -8.92 -8.02
CA LYS A 125 -13.37 -8.80 -6.73
C LYS A 125 -12.15 -9.72 -6.68
N GLN A 126 -12.31 -10.97 -7.10
CA GLN A 126 -11.22 -11.92 -7.15
C GLN A 126 -10.13 -11.48 -8.13
N ALA A 127 -10.51 -11.03 -9.33
CA ALA A 127 -9.56 -10.54 -10.33
C ALA A 127 -8.75 -9.32 -9.83
N LEU A 128 -9.41 -8.39 -9.14
CA LEU A 128 -8.74 -7.26 -8.51
C LEU A 128 -7.78 -7.72 -7.41
N ALA A 129 -8.20 -8.66 -6.57
CA ALA A 129 -7.37 -9.22 -5.50
C ALA A 129 -6.15 -9.97 -6.07
N GLU A 130 -6.31 -10.75 -7.12
CA GLU A 130 -5.21 -11.46 -7.80
C GLU A 130 -4.21 -10.47 -8.42
N ARG A 131 -4.71 -9.44 -9.10
CA ARG A 131 -3.85 -8.40 -9.67
C ARG A 131 -3.11 -7.60 -8.59
N THR A 132 -3.79 -7.24 -7.51
CA THR A 132 -3.20 -6.56 -6.35
C THR A 132 -2.08 -7.42 -5.75
N LYS A 133 -2.36 -8.70 -5.51
CA LYS A 133 -1.37 -9.65 -5.02
C LYS A 133 -0.17 -9.78 -5.95
N ALA A 134 -0.40 -9.87 -7.26
CA ALA A 134 0.68 -9.95 -8.23
C ALA A 134 1.60 -8.71 -8.19
N ILE A 135 1.03 -7.52 -7.98
CA ILE A 135 1.80 -6.27 -7.80
C ILE A 135 2.60 -6.31 -6.49
N GLU A 136 1.98 -6.72 -5.39
CA GLU A 136 2.65 -6.84 -4.08
C GLU A 136 3.78 -7.87 -4.11
N ASP A 137 3.53 -9.03 -4.72
CA ASP A 137 4.54 -10.08 -4.90
C ASP A 137 5.72 -9.57 -5.76
N LEU A 138 5.43 -8.80 -6.81
CA LEU A 138 6.46 -8.18 -7.65
C LEU A 138 7.29 -7.17 -6.85
N GLN A 139 6.66 -6.32 -6.06
CA GLN A 139 7.34 -5.36 -5.17
C GLN A 139 8.23 -6.07 -4.14
N HIS A 140 7.75 -7.16 -3.57
CA HIS A 140 8.53 -7.99 -2.65
C HIS A 140 9.75 -8.60 -3.35
N ARG A 141 9.58 -9.14 -4.55
CA ARG A 141 10.69 -9.67 -5.36
C ARG A 141 11.75 -8.61 -5.66
N VAL A 142 11.36 -7.36 -5.93
CA VAL A 142 12.32 -6.25 -6.10
C VAL A 142 13.16 -6.03 -4.84
N GLN A 143 12.56 -6.11 -3.66
CA GLN A 143 13.30 -6.01 -2.40
C GLN A 143 14.27 -7.17 -2.22
N VAL A 144 13.85 -8.39 -2.51
CA VAL A 144 14.70 -9.59 -2.44
C VAL A 144 15.90 -9.45 -3.39
N GLU A 145 15.67 -9.01 -4.63
CA GLU A 145 16.75 -8.82 -5.59
C GLU A 145 17.71 -7.68 -5.21
N ARG A 146 17.20 -6.64 -4.57
CA ARG A 146 18.05 -5.59 -3.98
C ARG A 146 18.98 -6.16 -2.91
N GLU A 147 18.46 -6.98 -2.02
CA GLU A 147 19.26 -7.62 -0.97
C GLU A 147 20.27 -8.61 -1.56
N ALA A 148 19.86 -9.38 -2.56
CA ALA A 148 20.74 -10.28 -3.29
C ALA A 148 21.89 -9.55 -3.97
N ALA A 149 21.66 -8.39 -4.57
CA ALA A 149 22.69 -7.55 -5.16
C ALA A 149 23.71 -7.06 -4.11
N VAL A 150 23.23 -6.65 -2.93
CA VAL A 150 24.11 -6.21 -1.83
C VAL A 150 24.99 -7.37 -1.35
N LEU A 151 24.40 -8.54 -1.16
CA LEU A 151 25.17 -9.73 -0.73
C LEU A 151 26.19 -10.15 -1.78
N LEU A 152 25.86 -10.07 -3.06
CA LEU A 152 26.77 -10.39 -4.15
C LEU A 152 27.91 -9.39 -4.23
N ALA A 153 27.63 -8.09 -4.09
CA ALA A 153 28.65 -7.06 -4.00
C ALA A 153 29.59 -7.27 -2.80
N GLN A 154 29.06 -7.59 -1.63
CA GLN A 154 29.86 -7.91 -0.44
C GLN A 154 30.73 -9.16 -0.65
N ARG A 155 30.21 -10.18 -1.32
CA ARG A 155 31.00 -11.38 -1.66
C ARG A 155 32.18 -10.99 -2.57
N ILE A 156 31.98 -10.14 -3.55
CA ILE A 156 33.05 -9.62 -4.42
C ILE A 156 34.08 -8.83 -3.60
N GLU A 157 33.62 -7.95 -2.70
CA GLU A 157 34.49 -7.16 -1.82
C GLU A 157 35.33 -8.06 -0.91
N VAL A 158 34.75 -9.13 -0.34
CA VAL A 158 35.48 -10.11 0.49
C VAL A 158 36.58 -10.81 -0.33
N LEU A 159 36.31 -11.16 -1.58
CA LEU A 159 37.33 -11.74 -2.45
C LEU A 159 38.48 -10.77 -2.75
N SER A 160 38.20 -9.48 -2.80
CA SER A 160 39.24 -8.45 -2.96
C SER A 160 40.18 -8.34 -1.74
N THR A 161 39.82 -8.92 -0.60
CA THR A 161 40.69 -9.01 0.59
C THR A 161 41.53 -10.29 0.67
N LYS A 162 41.31 -11.23 -0.24
CA LYS A 162 42.07 -12.50 -0.33
C LYS A 162 43.12 -12.40 -1.42
N SER A 163 43.90 -13.50 -1.62
CA SER A 163 44.82 -13.58 -2.74
C SER A 163 44.11 -13.37 -4.09
N TRP A 164 44.78 -12.71 -5.03
CA TRP A 164 44.25 -12.57 -6.38
C TRP A 164 44.08 -13.91 -7.10
N ARG A 165 44.88 -14.94 -6.74
CA ARG A 165 44.74 -16.30 -7.26
C ARG A 165 43.47 -16.97 -6.78
N ASP A 166 43.11 -16.76 -5.50
CA ASP A 166 41.83 -17.24 -4.96
C ASP A 166 40.65 -16.55 -5.63
N ALA A 167 40.77 -15.23 -5.86
CA ALA A 167 39.77 -14.46 -6.58
C ALA A 167 39.62 -14.96 -8.03
N GLN A 168 40.72 -15.28 -8.72
CA GLN A 168 40.70 -15.83 -10.06
C GLN A 168 39.99 -17.19 -10.14
N GLN A 169 40.19 -18.05 -9.15
CA GLN A 169 39.49 -19.35 -9.09
C GLN A 169 37.98 -19.19 -8.94
N GLN A 170 37.54 -18.13 -8.28
CA GLN A 170 36.12 -17.85 -8.06
C GLN A 170 35.45 -17.02 -9.20
N LEU A 171 36.27 -16.51 -10.13
CA LEU A 171 35.83 -15.56 -11.16
C LEU A 171 34.60 -16.06 -11.96
N GLU A 172 34.67 -17.28 -12.47
CA GLU A 172 33.62 -17.86 -13.31
C GLU A 172 32.31 -18.09 -12.53
N SER A 173 32.45 -18.52 -11.27
CA SER A 173 31.27 -18.68 -10.39
C SER A 173 30.58 -17.36 -10.16
N ILE A 174 31.35 -16.31 -9.82
CA ILE A 174 30.75 -14.98 -9.57
C ILE A 174 30.20 -14.37 -10.85
N ARG A 175 30.90 -14.54 -11.98
CA ARG A 175 30.40 -14.09 -13.29
C ARG A 175 29.03 -14.70 -13.60
N GLY A 176 28.89 -16.00 -13.34
CA GLY A 176 27.59 -16.68 -13.46
C GLY A 176 26.51 -16.10 -12.55
N ASP A 177 26.86 -15.88 -11.29
CA ASP A 177 25.93 -15.31 -10.29
C ASP A 177 25.49 -13.86 -10.65
N VAL A 178 26.44 -13.03 -11.10
CA VAL A 178 26.16 -11.66 -11.58
C VAL A 178 25.27 -11.68 -12.81
N ALA A 179 25.58 -12.53 -13.80
CA ALA A 179 24.75 -12.67 -15.00
C ALA A 179 23.33 -13.14 -14.68
N GLN A 180 23.19 -14.12 -13.79
CA GLN A 180 21.91 -14.61 -13.33
C GLN A 180 21.11 -13.49 -12.64
N TRP A 181 21.75 -12.74 -11.74
CA TRP A 181 21.10 -11.61 -11.08
C TRP A 181 20.64 -10.53 -12.07
N GLN A 182 21.48 -10.19 -13.05
CA GLN A 182 21.13 -9.24 -14.12
C GLN A 182 19.90 -9.71 -14.90
N GLN A 183 19.85 -10.98 -15.27
CA GLN A 183 18.70 -11.56 -15.97
C GLN A 183 17.44 -11.52 -15.09
N GLN A 184 17.53 -11.86 -13.83
CA GLN A 184 16.41 -11.79 -12.88
C GLN A 184 15.91 -10.36 -12.73
N SER A 185 16.80 -9.38 -12.53
CA SER A 185 16.43 -7.97 -12.42
C SER A 185 15.77 -7.42 -13.69
N GLN A 186 16.22 -7.88 -14.87
CA GLN A 186 15.61 -7.52 -16.14
C GLN A 186 14.22 -8.12 -16.29
N SER A 187 14.04 -9.38 -15.86
CA SER A 187 12.72 -10.03 -15.90
C SER A 187 11.69 -9.33 -15.01
N LEU A 188 12.11 -8.77 -13.87
CA LEU A 188 11.23 -7.98 -13.01
C LEU A 188 10.73 -6.72 -13.71
N SER A 189 11.63 -5.97 -14.36
CA SER A 189 11.26 -4.75 -15.08
C SER A 189 10.45 -5.02 -16.37
N ALA A 190 10.47 -6.25 -16.88
CA ALA A 190 9.66 -6.69 -18.00
C ALA A 190 8.30 -7.29 -17.60
N ASP A 191 8.01 -7.43 -16.29
CA ASP A 191 6.75 -7.96 -15.81
C ASP A 191 5.57 -7.08 -16.23
N ALA A 192 4.43 -7.69 -16.57
CA ALA A 192 3.22 -7.01 -17.00
C ALA A 192 2.68 -6.01 -15.94
N GLN A 193 2.95 -6.26 -14.66
CA GLN A 193 2.53 -5.38 -13.56
C GLN A 193 3.57 -4.31 -13.20
N TRP A 194 4.70 -4.24 -13.92
CA TRP A 194 5.77 -3.30 -13.59
C TRP A 194 5.31 -1.84 -13.55
N ALA A 195 4.42 -1.46 -14.45
CA ALA A 195 3.85 -0.11 -14.47
C ALA A 195 3.02 0.22 -13.21
N SER A 196 2.52 -0.80 -12.52
CA SER A 196 1.65 -0.67 -11.34
C SER A 196 2.38 -0.68 -10.00
N VAL A 197 3.69 -0.99 -9.98
CA VAL A 197 4.48 -0.94 -8.73
C VAL A 197 4.60 0.50 -8.22
N GLU A 198 4.76 0.67 -6.91
CA GLU A 198 4.99 1.98 -6.32
C GLU A 198 6.26 2.64 -6.90
N ALA A 199 6.21 3.97 -7.02
CA ALA A 199 7.26 4.77 -7.67
C ALA A 199 8.67 4.60 -7.09
N LYS A 200 8.78 4.11 -5.85
CA LYS A 200 10.07 3.85 -5.19
C LYS A 200 10.81 2.61 -5.71
N PHE A 201 10.09 1.62 -6.28
CA PHE A 201 10.69 0.34 -6.67
C PHE A 201 11.54 0.40 -7.95
N PRO A 202 11.11 1.06 -9.05
CA PRO A 202 11.95 1.17 -10.23
C PRO A 202 13.31 1.80 -9.98
N PRO A 203 13.44 2.97 -9.32
CA PRO A 203 14.74 3.54 -9.01
C PRO A 203 15.55 2.72 -8.01
N MET A 204 14.90 1.98 -7.11
CA MET A 204 15.57 1.06 -6.17
C MET A 204 16.26 -0.09 -6.93
N LEU A 205 15.58 -0.71 -7.88
CA LEU A 205 16.14 -1.78 -8.70
C LEU A 205 17.28 -1.26 -9.59
N GLU A 206 17.10 -0.09 -10.20
CA GLU A 206 18.12 0.53 -11.06
C GLU A 206 19.38 0.93 -10.28
N SER A 207 19.20 1.48 -9.07
CA SER A 207 20.32 1.76 -8.18
C SER A 207 21.10 0.50 -7.81
N SER A 208 20.42 -0.60 -7.50
CA SER A 208 21.07 -1.88 -7.21
C SER A 208 21.83 -2.43 -8.40
N ARG A 209 21.25 -2.29 -9.60
CA ARG A 209 21.91 -2.69 -10.86
C ARG A 209 23.17 -1.90 -11.10
N THR A 210 23.12 -0.60 -10.99
CA THR A 210 24.26 0.30 -11.18
C THR A 210 25.36 0.03 -10.16
N GLN A 211 25.02 -0.12 -8.90
CA GLN A 211 25.98 -0.38 -7.84
C GLN A 211 26.69 -1.73 -8.01
N LEU A 212 25.95 -2.79 -8.30
CA LEU A 212 26.53 -4.10 -8.54
C LEU A 212 27.42 -4.10 -9.78
N GLN A 213 26.99 -3.42 -10.85
CA GLN A 213 27.77 -3.31 -12.08
C GLN A 213 29.12 -2.60 -11.84
N ILE A 214 29.11 -1.49 -11.11
CA ILE A 214 30.35 -0.74 -10.77
C ILE A 214 31.30 -1.62 -9.98
N VAL A 215 30.81 -2.35 -8.96
CA VAL A 215 31.65 -3.23 -8.14
C VAL A 215 32.18 -4.38 -8.97
N TRP A 216 31.36 -4.98 -9.82
CA TRP A 216 31.73 -6.09 -10.68
C TRP A 216 32.77 -5.70 -11.72
N GLU A 217 32.56 -4.60 -12.46
CA GLU A 217 33.48 -4.11 -13.47
C GLU A 217 34.84 -3.73 -12.86
N ALA A 218 34.83 -3.09 -11.69
CA ALA A 218 36.05 -2.75 -10.98
C ALA A 218 36.82 -4.01 -10.53
N PHE A 219 36.10 -5.04 -10.08
CA PHE A 219 36.71 -6.33 -9.70
C PHE A 219 37.33 -7.06 -10.91
N GLU A 220 36.58 -7.18 -12.01
CA GLU A 220 37.08 -7.80 -13.24
C GLU A 220 38.33 -7.08 -13.78
N ALA A 221 38.26 -5.74 -13.83
CA ALA A 221 39.37 -4.94 -14.31
C ALA A 221 40.61 -5.08 -13.43
N ALA A 222 40.44 -5.05 -12.10
CA ALA A 222 41.55 -5.24 -11.16
C ALA A 222 42.13 -6.64 -11.25
N LEU A 223 41.31 -7.67 -11.42
CA LEU A 223 41.79 -9.05 -11.56
C LEU A 223 42.53 -9.27 -12.88
N ALA A 224 42.07 -8.69 -13.99
CA ALA A 224 42.76 -8.71 -15.27
C ALA A 224 44.15 -8.06 -15.18
N LEU A 225 44.24 -6.92 -14.44
CA LEU A 225 45.52 -6.28 -14.17
C LEU A 225 46.45 -7.17 -13.31
N ALA A 226 45.90 -7.88 -12.32
CA ALA A 226 46.67 -8.77 -11.48
C ALA A 226 47.28 -9.94 -12.29
N VAL A 227 46.47 -10.53 -13.16
CA VAL A 227 46.91 -11.61 -14.08
C VAL A 227 47.98 -11.08 -15.04
N ALA A 228 47.80 -9.90 -15.63
CA ALA A 228 48.76 -9.29 -16.51
C ALA A 228 50.09 -8.97 -15.77
N ALA A 229 50.00 -8.46 -14.55
CA ALA A 229 51.16 -8.11 -13.73
C ALA A 229 51.93 -9.33 -13.19
N ASP A 230 51.31 -10.48 -13.04
CA ASP A 230 51.93 -11.75 -12.72
C ASP A 230 52.72 -12.31 -13.94
N ALA A 231 52.15 -12.14 -15.13
CA ALA A 231 52.79 -12.59 -16.38
C ALA A 231 53.94 -11.67 -16.84
N ASP A 232 53.83 -10.36 -16.61
CA ASP A 232 54.79 -9.33 -16.99
C ASP A 232 55.09 -8.39 -15.80
N GLY A 233 56.33 -8.50 -15.30
CA GLY A 233 56.82 -7.69 -14.20
C GLY A 233 56.81 -6.17 -14.45
N SER A 234 56.72 -5.72 -15.72
CA SER A 234 56.63 -4.32 -16.11
C SER A 234 55.18 -3.80 -16.18
N ALA A 235 54.19 -4.69 -16.19
CA ALA A 235 52.78 -4.33 -16.26
C ALA A 235 52.31 -3.56 -14.99
N PRO A 236 51.34 -2.66 -15.13
CA PRO A 236 50.82 -1.89 -14.00
C PRO A 236 50.16 -2.80 -12.96
N LEU A 237 50.35 -2.46 -11.69
CA LEU A 237 49.71 -3.19 -10.58
C LEU A 237 48.23 -2.84 -10.45
N PRO A 238 47.39 -3.81 -10.00
CA PRO A 238 45.97 -3.52 -9.73
C PRO A 238 45.81 -2.55 -8.58
N ALA A 239 44.67 -1.83 -8.58
CA ALA A 239 44.31 -0.89 -7.52
C ALA A 239 43.96 -1.58 -6.20
N VAL A 240 43.67 -2.89 -6.19
CA VAL A 240 43.37 -3.65 -4.97
C VAL A 240 44.67 -3.83 -4.15
N PRO A 241 44.76 -3.25 -2.94
CA PRO A 241 46.01 -3.18 -2.19
C PRO A 241 46.64 -4.54 -1.89
N VAL A 242 45.80 -5.51 -1.47
CA VAL A 242 46.27 -6.87 -1.15
C VAL A 242 46.91 -7.53 -2.36
N TRP A 243 46.31 -7.40 -3.53
CA TRP A 243 46.84 -7.99 -4.77
C TRP A 243 48.10 -7.27 -5.27
N ALA A 244 48.09 -5.94 -5.16
CA ALA A 244 49.29 -5.17 -5.49
C ALA A 244 50.47 -5.52 -4.60
N ASP A 245 50.24 -5.71 -3.29
CA ASP A 245 51.29 -6.13 -2.34
C ASP A 245 51.79 -7.53 -2.61
N GLU A 246 50.91 -8.49 -2.91
CA GLU A 246 51.24 -9.85 -3.26
C GLU A 246 52.15 -9.90 -4.52
N LEU A 247 51.76 -9.10 -5.54
CA LEU A 247 52.54 -9.01 -6.79
C LEU A 247 53.90 -8.31 -6.61
N ARG A 248 53.97 -7.26 -5.78
CA ARG A 248 55.22 -6.61 -5.43
C ARG A 248 56.17 -7.55 -4.71
N LEU A 249 55.64 -8.30 -3.75
CA LEU A 249 56.40 -9.30 -3.03
C LEU A 249 56.96 -10.37 -3.97
N ALA A 250 56.15 -10.84 -4.94
CA ALA A 250 56.57 -11.79 -5.95
C ALA A 250 57.67 -11.24 -6.88
N ARG A 251 57.71 -9.93 -7.11
CA ARG A 251 58.74 -9.24 -7.89
C ARG A 251 60.01 -8.95 -7.12
N GLY A 252 60.04 -9.22 -5.79
CA GLY A 252 61.19 -8.92 -4.94
C GLY A 252 61.40 -7.41 -4.71
N GLU A 253 60.32 -6.60 -4.86
CA GLU A 253 60.39 -5.16 -4.63
C GLU A 253 60.61 -4.83 -3.15
N PRO A 254 61.48 -3.85 -2.81
CA PRO A 254 61.82 -3.55 -1.42
C PRO A 254 60.65 -2.92 -0.66
N ALA A 255 60.65 -3.07 0.66
CA ALA A 255 59.61 -2.61 1.61
C ALA A 255 59.30 -1.11 1.60
N ALA A 256 60.03 -0.27 0.88
CA ALA A 256 59.76 1.16 0.70
C ALA A 256 58.42 1.43 0.00
N ALA A 257 57.91 0.48 -0.81
CA ALA A 257 56.60 0.59 -1.45
C ALA A 257 55.46 0.42 -0.45
N GLN A 258 55.71 -0.13 0.72
CA GLN A 258 54.72 -0.28 1.79
C GLN A 258 54.38 1.04 2.49
N ALA A 259 55.39 1.92 2.60
CA ALA A 259 55.21 3.26 3.19
C ALA A 259 54.33 4.16 2.31
N GLU A 260 54.47 4.09 0.97
CA GLU A 260 53.59 4.84 0.04
C GLU A 260 52.13 4.35 0.07
N GLN A 261 51.92 3.03 0.21
CA GLN A 261 50.60 2.46 0.33
C GLN A 261 49.93 2.81 1.66
N ASP A 262 50.69 2.84 2.76
CA ASP A 262 50.15 3.21 4.06
C ASP A 262 49.81 4.69 4.09
N ALA A 263 50.56 5.56 3.38
CA ALA A 263 50.24 6.96 3.15
C ALA A 263 48.95 7.09 2.30
N GLN A 264 48.78 6.30 1.22
CA GLN A 264 47.54 6.31 0.40
C GLN A 264 46.31 5.76 1.17
N LYS A 265 46.48 4.70 1.96
CA LYS A 265 45.45 4.18 2.85
C LYS A 265 45.04 5.21 3.89
N SER A 266 46.04 5.94 4.46
CA SER A 266 45.80 7.03 5.41
C SER A 266 45.02 8.17 4.75
N LEU A 267 45.38 8.58 3.54
CA LEU A 267 44.69 9.60 2.77
C LEU A 267 43.25 9.21 2.44
N ALA A 268 43.04 7.99 1.93
CA ALA A 268 41.72 7.45 1.64
C ALA A 268 40.84 7.33 2.90
N ALA A 269 41.45 6.96 4.04
CA ALA A 269 40.76 6.93 5.33
C ALA A 269 40.37 8.34 5.80
N GLN A 270 41.27 9.32 5.60
CA GLN A 270 40.96 10.73 5.90
C GLN A 270 39.83 11.26 5.02
N GLU A 271 39.87 10.98 3.72
CA GLU A 271 38.80 11.40 2.81
C GLU A 271 37.44 10.76 3.18
N ARG A 272 37.44 9.48 3.54
CA ARG A 272 36.21 8.81 4.04
C ARG A 272 35.69 9.47 5.31
N ARG A 273 36.58 9.79 6.24
CA ARG A 273 36.21 10.50 7.47
C ARG A 273 35.67 11.91 7.16
N ALA A 274 36.34 12.65 6.30
CA ALA A 274 35.88 13.98 5.89
C ALA A 274 34.50 13.95 5.22
N ARG A 275 34.26 12.98 4.35
CA ARG A 275 32.92 12.80 3.74
C ARG A 275 31.88 12.45 4.77
N ALA A 276 32.15 11.50 5.66
CA ALA A 276 31.22 11.11 6.72
C ALA A 276 30.91 12.29 7.65
N GLN A 277 31.90 13.10 8.01
CA GLN A 277 31.71 14.32 8.79
C GLN A 277 30.84 15.33 8.06
N ALA A 278 31.12 15.61 6.79
CA ALA A 278 30.35 16.57 5.98
C ALA A 278 28.89 16.10 5.75
N GLU A 279 28.64 14.80 5.60
CA GLU A 279 27.30 14.25 5.50
C GLU A 279 26.53 14.38 6.82
N MET A 280 27.18 14.06 7.93
CA MET A 280 26.59 14.20 9.26
C MET A 280 26.29 15.65 9.59
N GLU A 281 27.22 16.58 9.32
CA GLU A 281 27.00 18.02 9.53
C GLU A 281 25.80 18.52 8.73
N ARG A 282 25.67 18.12 7.48
CA ARG A 282 24.51 18.48 6.64
C ARG A 282 23.20 17.91 7.21
N ALA A 283 23.19 16.65 7.60
CA ALA A 283 22.01 16.03 8.18
C ALA A 283 21.61 16.67 9.51
N LEU A 284 22.60 17.00 10.35
CA LEU A 284 22.39 17.74 11.60
C LEU A 284 21.85 19.15 11.35
N ALA A 285 22.39 19.87 10.37
CA ALA A 285 21.90 21.21 10.03
C ALA A 285 20.43 21.18 9.58
N VAL A 286 20.03 20.15 8.82
CA VAL A 286 18.64 19.95 8.45
C VAL A 286 17.78 19.67 9.68
N LEU A 287 18.22 18.77 10.57
CA LEU A 287 17.47 18.42 11.79
C LEU A 287 17.36 19.63 12.73
N GLU A 288 18.45 20.36 12.96
CA GLU A 288 18.45 21.59 13.78
C GLU A 288 17.49 22.65 13.22
N LYS A 289 17.44 22.81 11.89
CA LYS A 289 16.52 23.70 11.22
C LYS A 289 15.06 23.28 11.44
N GLU A 290 14.74 22.00 11.21
CA GLU A 290 13.37 21.48 11.40
C GLU A 290 12.93 21.58 12.87
N LEU A 291 13.86 21.38 13.82
CA LEU A 291 13.61 21.60 15.25
C LEU A 291 13.31 23.08 15.57
N ALA A 292 14.10 23.99 15.02
CA ALA A 292 13.93 25.43 15.24
C ALA A 292 12.61 25.96 14.63
N GLU A 293 12.21 25.44 13.49
CA GLU A 293 10.97 25.79 12.81
C GLU A 293 9.73 25.06 13.37
N GLY A 294 9.94 24.06 14.23
CA GLY A 294 8.87 23.29 14.88
C GLY A 294 8.06 22.41 13.92
N HIS A 295 8.65 21.96 12.81
CA HIS A 295 8.01 21.14 11.79
C HIS A 295 7.78 19.70 12.25
N GLY A 296 6.65 19.44 12.89
CA GLY A 296 6.32 18.15 13.48
C GLY A 296 6.29 16.94 12.53
N LYS A 297 6.16 17.16 11.21
CA LYS A 297 6.20 16.08 10.20
C LYS A 297 7.58 15.85 9.59
N ALA A 298 8.41 16.88 9.50
CA ALA A 298 9.74 16.82 8.89
C ALA A 298 10.81 16.38 9.90
N THR A 299 10.66 16.75 11.17
CA THR A 299 11.59 16.41 12.24
C THR A 299 11.83 14.90 12.41
N PRO A 300 10.80 14.00 12.45
CA PRO A 300 11.03 12.56 12.57
C PRO A 300 11.84 11.98 11.41
N LYS A 301 11.63 12.48 10.19
CA LYS A 301 12.40 12.07 9.01
C LYS A 301 13.85 12.49 9.12
N ALA A 302 14.09 13.76 9.41
CA ALA A 302 15.44 14.29 9.59
C ALA A 302 16.19 13.58 10.74
N ALA A 303 15.51 13.27 11.85
CA ALA A 303 16.06 12.48 12.94
C ALA A 303 16.39 11.04 12.53
N ALA A 304 15.54 10.40 11.71
CA ALA A 304 15.81 9.07 11.16
C ALA A 304 17.03 9.06 10.26
N ASP A 305 17.23 10.10 9.42
CA ASP A 305 18.41 10.25 8.57
C ASP A 305 19.69 10.37 9.40
N VAL A 306 19.68 11.16 10.46
CA VAL A 306 20.82 11.29 11.40
C VAL A 306 21.11 9.96 12.11
N ARG A 307 20.07 9.24 12.58
CA ARG A 307 20.24 7.91 13.20
C ARG A 307 20.83 6.89 12.22
N GLN A 308 20.39 6.94 10.96
CA GLN A 308 20.91 6.08 9.90
C GLN A 308 22.39 6.35 9.63
N LEU A 309 22.80 7.62 9.56
CA LEU A 309 24.19 8.01 9.40
C LEU A 309 25.04 7.61 10.60
N LEU A 310 24.56 7.79 11.84
CA LEU A 310 25.24 7.30 13.04
C LEU A 310 25.47 5.78 12.98
N LYS A 311 24.46 5.04 12.57
CA LYS A 311 24.56 3.58 12.44
C LYS A 311 25.56 3.15 11.37
N SER A 312 25.57 3.82 10.21
CA SER A 312 26.42 3.45 9.08
C SER A 312 27.82 4.02 9.15
N GLN A 313 28.01 5.23 9.69
CA GLN A 313 29.25 6.00 9.62
C GLN A 313 29.72 6.53 10.97
N GLY A 314 29.04 6.21 12.08
CA GLY A 314 29.35 6.75 13.41
C GLY A 314 30.80 6.55 13.86
N ARG A 315 31.47 5.48 13.39
CA ARG A 315 32.91 5.25 13.67
C ARG A 315 33.85 6.17 12.89
N LEU A 316 33.37 6.85 11.86
CA LEU A 316 34.15 7.71 10.98
C LEU A 316 34.06 9.19 11.37
N ILE A 317 33.05 9.57 12.15
CA ILE A 317 32.87 10.92 12.66
C ILE A 317 33.64 11.14 13.96
N GLY A 318 34.07 12.35 14.21
CA GLY A 318 34.79 12.70 15.46
C GLY A 318 33.87 12.67 16.68
N PRO A 319 34.45 12.53 17.90
CA PRO A 319 33.64 12.41 19.13
C PRO A 319 32.78 13.65 19.41
N GLU A 320 33.24 14.85 18.99
CA GLU A 320 32.46 16.08 19.14
C GLU A 320 31.19 16.08 18.29
N LEU A 321 31.29 15.62 17.04
CA LEU A 321 30.18 15.56 16.13
C LEU A 321 29.21 14.43 16.51
N ASP A 322 29.75 13.32 17.02
CA ASP A 322 28.95 12.22 17.58
C ASP A 322 28.14 12.69 18.79
N ALA A 323 28.79 13.37 19.74
CA ALA A 323 28.12 13.95 20.90
C ALA A 323 27.04 14.98 20.50
N LYS A 324 27.34 15.84 19.51
CA LYS A 324 26.38 16.78 18.95
C LYS A 324 25.19 16.07 18.34
N ALA A 325 25.42 15.01 17.55
CA ALA A 325 24.37 14.24 16.95
C ALA A 325 23.43 13.62 17.99
N HIS A 326 23.97 13.04 19.04
CA HIS A 326 23.18 12.49 20.14
C HIS A 326 22.38 13.56 20.89
N ALA A 327 22.99 14.74 21.13
CA ALA A 327 22.31 15.85 21.80
C ALA A 327 21.12 16.39 20.97
N VAL A 328 21.31 16.56 19.65
CA VAL A 328 20.24 17.03 18.76
C VAL A 328 19.15 15.98 18.59
N LEU A 329 19.51 14.69 18.55
CA LEU A 329 18.55 13.60 18.55
C LEU A 329 17.73 13.51 19.84
N ALA A 330 18.33 13.81 20.98
CA ALA A 330 17.61 13.90 22.26
C ALA A 330 16.57 15.02 22.23
N GLN A 331 16.93 16.21 21.72
CA GLN A 331 15.98 17.32 21.53
C GLN A 331 14.85 16.96 20.58
N ALA A 332 15.15 16.22 19.48
CA ALA A 332 14.14 15.73 18.58
C ALA A 332 13.18 14.75 19.25
N GLY A 333 13.70 13.87 20.11
CA GLY A 333 12.91 12.94 20.91
C GLY A 333 11.98 13.67 21.89
N GLU A 334 12.48 14.67 22.60
CA GLU A 334 11.69 15.50 23.52
C GLU A 334 10.54 16.22 22.78
N LEU A 335 10.82 16.77 21.58
CA LEU A 335 9.79 17.39 20.75
C LEU A 335 8.73 16.37 20.29
N GLU A 336 9.15 15.18 19.84
CA GLU A 336 8.25 14.10 19.44
C GLU A 336 7.37 13.65 20.62
N ASP A 337 7.95 13.50 21.80
CA ASP A 337 7.22 13.10 23.02
C ASP A 337 6.24 14.18 23.46
N TRP A 338 6.64 15.45 23.37
CA TRP A 338 5.76 16.58 23.67
C TRP A 338 4.59 16.66 22.67
N GLN A 339 4.87 16.47 21.39
CA GLN A 339 3.83 16.45 20.35
C GLN A 339 2.86 15.29 20.55
N ARG A 340 3.39 14.11 20.89
CA ARG A 340 2.58 12.94 21.25
C ARG A 340 1.70 13.21 22.46
N TRP A 341 2.28 13.73 23.52
CA TRP A 341 1.54 14.10 24.73
C TRP A 341 0.43 15.11 24.42
N ARG A 342 0.75 16.16 23.68
CA ARG A 342 -0.24 17.17 23.24
C ARG A 342 -1.35 16.55 22.41
N ALA A 343 -1.01 15.70 21.48
CA ALA A 343 -2.00 14.98 20.66
C ALA A 343 -2.90 14.10 21.53
N ASP A 344 -2.33 13.41 22.51
CA ASP A 344 -3.09 12.59 23.45
C ASP A 344 -4.00 13.43 24.37
N GLN A 345 -3.56 14.61 24.80
CA GLN A 345 -4.43 15.55 25.53
C GLN A 345 -5.62 16.00 24.68
N LEU A 346 -5.39 16.35 23.41
CA LEU A 346 -6.45 16.70 22.48
C LEU A 346 -7.42 15.54 22.24
N ARG A 347 -6.91 14.32 22.11
CA ARG A 347 -7.72 13.10 21.96
C ARG A 347 -8.55 12.82 23.22
N GLU A 348 -7.96 12.97 24.40
CA GLU A 348 -8.68 12.81 25.67
C GLU A 348 -9.82 13.84 25.82
N GLU A 349 -9.58 15.08 25.43
CA GLU A 349 -10.66 16.09 25.39
C GLU A 349 -11.77 15.74 24.40
N LEU A 350 -11.41 15.24 23.21
CA LEU A 350 -12.38 14.79 22.23
C LEU A 350 -13.19 13.59 22.72
N ALA A 351 -12.53 12.63 23.39
CA ALA A 351 -13.19 11.49 24.02
C ALA A 351 -14.15 11.94 25.12
N LYS A 352 -13.73 12.83 26.01
CA LYS A 352 -14.61 13.42 27.04
C LYS A 352 -15.81 14.15 26.44
N LYS A 353 -15.63 14.90 25.35
CA LYS A 353 -16.72 15.55 24.64
C LYS A 353 -17.69 14.54 24.04
N ALA A 354 -17.18 13.43 23.51
CA ALA A 354 -18.01 12.34 22.98
C ALA A 354 -18.79 11.63 24.11
N GLU A 355 -18.11 11.32 25.23
CA GLU A 355 -18.73 10.72 26.43
C GLU A 355 -19.82 11.61 27.04
N ALA A 356 -19.57 12.92 27.08
CA ALA A 356 -20.56 13.90 27.57
C ALA A 356 -21.85 13.95 26.71
N LEU A 357 -21.79 13.54 25.45
CA LEU A 357 -22.97 13.40 24.60
C LEU A 357 -23.85 12.20 24.99
N LEU A 358 -23.25 11.17 25.61
CA LEU A 358 -23.95 9.96 26.06
C LEU A 358 -24.68 10.18 27.39
N VAL A 359 -24.18 11.09 28.22
CA VAL A 359 -24.78 11.42 29.54
C VAL A 359 -25.05 12.92 29.57
N PRO A 360 -26.12 13.41 28.90
CA PRO A 360 -26.48 14.82 28.95
C PRO A 360 -26.92 15.20 30.38
N PRO A 361 -26.64 16.45 30.82
CA PRO A 361 -27.14 16.97 32.06
C PRO A 361 -28.69 16.88 32.15
N GLU A 362 -29.23 16.64 33.34
CA GLU A 362 -30.66 16.49 33.55
C GLU A 362 -31.42 17.66 32.94
N GLY A 363 -32.34 17.35 32.01
CA GLY A 363 -33.20 18.31 31.34
C GLY A 363 -32.81 18.72 29.91
N GLN A 364 -31.64 18.35 29.40
CA GLN A 364 -31.22 18.65 28.02
C GLN A 364 -31.15 17.38 27.17
N ARG A 365 -32.19 17.05 26.42
CA ARG A 365 -32.14 16.02 25.39
C ARG A 365 -31.59 16.66 24.10
N ILE A 366 -30.39 16.24 23.73
CA ILE A 366 -29.80 16.61 22.42
C ILE A 366 -30.56 15.85 21.32
N GLY A 367 -31.15 16.57 20.37
CA GLY A 367 -31.82 15.93 19.22
C GLY A 367 -30.87 15.05 18.41
N SER A 368 -31.38 13.93 17.93
CA SER A 368 -30.61 12.90 17.19
C SER A 368 -29.74 13.47 16.06
N ARG A 369 -30.25 14.43 15.31
CA ARG A 369 -29.55 15.12 14.22
C ARG A 369 -28.32 15.90 14.72
N LYS A 370 -28.50 16.70 15.75
CA LYS A 370 -27.42 17.50 16.36
C LYS A 370 -26.36 16.61 16.99
N MET A 371 -26.75 15.49 17.58
CA MET A 371 -25.84 14.49 18.13
C MET A 371 -24.98 13.87 17.02
N GLN A 372 -25.57 13.47 15.89
CA GLN A 372 -24.84 12.92 14.75
C GLN A 372 -23.88 13.94 14.13
N GLU A 373 -24.30 15.19 13.97
CA GLU A 373 -23.44 16.26 13.45
C GLU A 373 -22.24 16.51 14.39
N THR A 374 -22.45 16.52 15.70
CA THR A 374 -21.39 16.71 16.69
C THR A 374 -20.41 15.53 16.69
N LEU A 375 -20.90 14.28 16.67
CA LEU A 375 -20.05 13.10 16.59
C LEU A 375 -19.24 13.07 15.29
N ARG A 376 -19.82 13.50 14.19
CA ARG A 376 -19.08 13.61 12.92
C ARG A 376 -17.96 14.65 13.01
N ALA A 377 -18.25 15.81 13.58
CA ALA A 377 -17.25 16.85 13.81
C ALA A 377 -16.10 16.38 14.73
N LEU A 378 -16.43 15.67 15.83
CA LEU A 378 -15.43 15.11 16.73
C LEU A 378 -14.54 14.06 16.05
N ARG A 379 -15.13 13.21 15.18
CA ARG A 379 -14.37 12.23 14.38
C ARG A 379 -13.43 12.89 13.39
N GLU A 380 -13.83 13.96 12.73
CA GLU A 380 -12.97 14.72 11.83
C GLU A 380 -11.83 15.41 12.58
N GLN A 381 -12.11 15.98 13.75
CA GLN A 381 -11.07 16.56 14.62
C GLN A 381 -10.07 15.48 15.11
N TRP A 382 -10.56 14.30 15.48
CA TRP A 382 -9.73 13.16 15.83
C TRP A 382 -8.80 12.76 14.69
N LYS A 383 -9.36 12.60 13.50
CA LYS A 383 -8.61 12.27 12.30
C LYS A 383 -7.52 13.32 11.98
N THR A 384 -7.84 14.60 12.17
CA THR A 384 -6.85 15.68 12.00
C THR A 384 -5.74 15.56 13.04
N THR A 385 -6.05 15.22 14.28
CA THR A 385 -5.06 14.99 15.35
C THR A 385 -4.18 13.77 15.04
N ASP A 386 -4.73 12.69 14.48
CA ASP A 386 -4.00 11.49 14.07
C ASP A 386 -3.06 11.73 12.87
N GLN A 387 -3.36 12.71 12.03
CA GLN A 387 -2.45 13.12 10.94
C GLN A 387 -1.15 13.75 11.44
N GLY A 388 -1.14 14.25 12.69
CA GLY A 388 0.01 14.87 13.32
C GLY A 388 0.86 13.96 14.22
N GLY A 389 0.50 12.68 14.39
CA GLY A 389 1.23 11.78 15.29
C GLY A 389 0.78 10.32 15.21
N GLN A 390 1.33 9.46 16.05
CA GLN A 390 0.93 8.05 16.15
C GLN A 390 -0.52 7.94 16.66
N ALA A 391 -1.31 7.06 16.02
CA ALA A 391 -2.69 6.77 16.42
C ALA A 391 -2.75 6.12 17.81
N ASN A 392 -3.66 6.60 18.67
CA ASN A 392 -3.93 5.99 19.98
C ASN A 392 -5.19 5.13 19.91
N HIS A 393 -5.01 3.86 19.54
CA HIS A 393 -6.12 2.92 19.38
C HIS A 393 -6.87 2.60 20.68
N ALA A 394 -6.22 2.74 21.84
CA ALA A 394 -6.86 2.50 23.14
C ALA A 394 -7.90 3.58 23.46
N LEU A 395 -7.55 4.84 23.25
CA LEU A 395 -8.46 5.97 23.42
C LEU A 395 -9.59 6.00 22.35
N TRP A 396 -9.29 5.54 21.13
CA TRP A 396 -10.30 5.46 20.07
C TRP A 396 -11.40 4.42 20.36
N LYS A 397 -11.05 3.34 21.05
CA LYS A 397 -11.99 2.27 21.42
C LYS A 397 -12.85 2.61 22.64
N ARG A 398 -12.46 3.57 23.46
CA ARG A 398 -13.22 4.11 24.60
C ARG A 398 -14.37 4.99 24.10
#